data_42f169c31f0c28d28fb3a58c9036af51
#
_entry.id   42f169c31f0c28d28fb3a58c9036af51
#
_cell.length_a   1.000
_cell.length_b   1.000
_cell.length_c   1.000
_cell.angle_alpha   90.00
_cell.angle_beta   90.00
_cell.angle_gamma   90.00
#
_symmetry.space_group_name_H-M   'P 1'
#
loop_
_entity.id
_entity.type
_entity.pdbx_description
1 polymer ?
#
loop_
_entity_poly.entity_id
_entity_poly.type
_entity_poly.pdbx_seq_one_letter_code
_entity_poly.pdbx_strand_id
1 'polypeptide(L)' 'MSIEQQIEELRAEFSACDEAAERAQIAAELELARAKLIAQEHPA' A
#
# COMPACT_ATOMS: atom_id res chain seq x y z
N MET A 1 -13.50 -3.25 -4.87
CA MET A 1 -12.04 -3.26 -4.94
C MET A 1 -11.49 -3.91 -3.67
N SER A 2 -10.57 -4.83 -3.80
CA SER A 2 -10.02 -5.52 -2.64
C SER A 2 -8.77 -4.81 -2.13
N ILE A 3 -8.43 -5.07 -0.88
CA ILE A 3 -7.22 -4.51 -0.29
C ILE A 3 -5.99 -5.02 -1.03
N GLU A 4 -6.01 -6.28 -1.46
CA GLU A 4 -4.89 -6.84 -2.19
C GLU A 4 -4.67 -6.10 -3.51
N GLN A 5 -5.75 -5.78 -4.20
CA GLN A 5 -5.65 -5.02 -5.44
C GLN A 5 -5.11 -3.62 -5.17
N GLN A 6 -5.55 -3.01 -4.08
CA GLN A 6 -5.07 -1.68 -3.71
C GLN A 6 -3.56 -1.72 -3.44
N ILE A 7 -3.09 -2.75 -2.76
CA ILE A 7 -1.66 -2.88 -2.49
C ILE A 7 -0.87 -3.02 -3.79
N GLU A 8 -1.37 -3.80 -4.73
CA GLU A 8 -0.68 -3.95 -6.00
C GLU A 8 -0.62 -2.65 -6.77
N GLU A 9 -1.70 -1.89 -6.76
CA GLU A 9 -1.72 -0.61 -7.43
C GLU A 9 -0.75 0.38 -6.79
N LEU A 10 -0.70 0.39 -5.47
CA LEU A 10 0.23 1.26 -4.77
C LEU A 10 1.68 0.87 -5.04
N ARG A 11 1.96 -0.42 -5.11
CA ARG A 11 3.31 -0.89 -5.42
C ARG A 11 3.71 -0.49 -6.83
N ALA A 12 2.78 -0.58 -7.77
CA ALA A 12 3.06 -0.16 -9.14
C ALA A 12 3.34 1.34 -9.21
N GLU A 13 2.56 2.13 -8.48
CA GLU A 13 2.79 3.57 -8.43
C GLU A 13 4.13 3.89 -7.78
N PHE A 14 4.47 3.17 -6.74
CA PHE A 14 5.75 3.38 -6.07
C PHE A 14 6.92 3.12 -7.03
N SER A 15 6.82 2.05 -7.81
CA SER A 15 7.86 1.72 -8.77
C SER A 15 7.97 2.74 -9.89
N ALA A 16 6.84 3.34 -10.28
CA ALA A 16 6.82 4.29 -11.38
C ALA A 16 7.16 5.70 -10.94
N CYS A 17 7.13 5.97 -9.65
CA CYS A 17 7.32 7.33 -9.14
C CYS A 17 8.78 7.61 -8.87
N ASP A 18 9.26 8.77 -9.36
CA ASP A 18 10.65 9.16 -9.19
C ASP A 18 10.85 10.19 -8.07
N GLU A 19 9.77 10.86 -7.66
CA GLU A 19 9.89 11.92 -6.67
C GLU A 19 9.95 11.33 -5.26
N ALA A 20 10.96 11.74 -4.50
CA ALA A 20 11.17 11.19 -3.17
C ALA A 20 9.98 11.48 -2.24
N ALA A 21 9.42 12.69 -2.33
CA ALA A 21 8.30 13.06 -1.48
C ALA A 21 7.07 12.21 -1.78
N GLU A 22 6.79 11.98 -3.06
CA GLU A 22 5.65 11.16 -3.45
C GLU A 22 5.89 9.71 -3.10
N ARG A 23 7.11 9.23 -3.27
CA ARG A 23 7.44 7.85 -2.91
C ARG A 23 7.23 7.61 -1.42
N ALA A 24 7.62 8.59 -0.60
CA ALA A 24 7.41 8.46 0.84
C ALA A 24 5.92 8.39 1.17
N GLN A 25 5.12 9.16 0.47
CA GLN A 25 3.68 9.16 0.68
C GLN A 25 3.05 7.82 0.28
N ILE A 26 3.46 7.32 -0.89
CA ILE A 26 2.95 6.04 -1.37
C ILE A 26 3.39 4.92 -0.43
N ALA A 27 4.62 4.99 0.06
CA ALA A 27 5.11 3.98 0.99
C ALA A 27 4.29 3.97 2.28
N ALA A 28 3.91 5.15 2.77
CA ALA A 28 3.07 5.24 3.96
C ALA A 28 1.70 4.62 3.71
N GLU A 29 1.13 4.87 2.54
CA GLU A 29 -0.16 4.28 2.20
C GLU A 29 -0.05 2.77 2.05
N LEU A 30 1.06 2.30 1.48
CA LEU A 30 1.30 0.86 1.38
C LEU A 30 1.33 0.21 2.75
N GLU A 31 2.02 0.84 3.69
CA GLU A 31 2.10 0.32 5.05
C GLU A 31 0.72 0.23 5.68
N LEU A 32 -0.09 1.28 5.50
CA LEU A 32 -1.45 1.26 6.05
C LEU A 32 -2.30 0.18 5.41
N ALA A 33 -2.20 0.01 4.09
CA ALA A 33 -2.97 -1.02 3.40
C ALA A 33 -2.56 -2.41 3.85
N ARG A 34 -1.26 -2.62 4.02
CA ARG A 34 -0.76 -3.91 4.49
C ARG A 34 -1.23 -4.21 5.92
N ALA A 35 -1.23 -3.18 6.75
CA ALA A 35 -1.72 -3.36 8.12
C ALA A 35 -3.20 -3.74 8.13
N LYS A 36 -3.98 -3.13 7.24
CA LYS A 36 -5.39 -3.48 7.13
C LYS A 36 -5.58 -4.91 6.67
N LEU A 37 -4.76 -5.35 5.72
CA LEU A 37 -4.84 -6.71 5.23
C LEU A 37 -4.54 -7.70 6.34
N ILE A 38 -3.49 -7.44 7.12
CA ILE A 38 -3.13 -8.31 8.23
C ILE A 38 -4.27 -8.36 9.24
N ALA A 39 -4.87 -7.20 9.54
CA ALA A 39 -5.97 -7.16 10.49
C ALA A 39 -7.17 -7.95 10.01
N GLN A 40 -7.41 -7.98 8.71
CA GLN A 40 -8.51 -8.74 8.15
C GLN A 40 -8.25 -10.24 8.20
N GLU A 41 -6.99 -10.63 8.01
CA GLU A 41 -6.63 -12.05 8.01
C GLU A 41 -6.51 -12.64 9.40
N HIS A 42 -6.43 -11.77 10.41
CA HIS A 42 -6.30 -12.23 11.79
C HIS A 42 -7.42 -11.64 12.64
N PRO A 43 -8.64 -12.06 12.39
CA PRO A 43 -9.73 -11.59 13.26
C PRO A 43 -9.49 -12.14 14.67
N ALA A 44 -9.58 -11.26 15.61
CA ALA A 44 -9.33 -11.63 17.01
C ALA A 44 -10.34 -12.63 17.55
#